data_6d9e881fa27de2fe05757cc760208056
#
_entry.id   6d9e881fa27de2fe05757cc760208056
#
_cell.length_a   1.000
_cell.length_b   1.000
_cell.length_c   1.000
_cell.angle_alpha   90.00
_cell.angle_beta   90.00
_cell.angle_gamma   90.00
#
_symmetry.space_group_name_H-M   'P 1'
#
loop_
_entity.id
_entity.type
_entity.pdbx_description
1 polymer ?
#
loop_
_entity_poly.entity_id
_entity_poly.type
_entity_poly.pdbx_seq_one_letter_code
_entity_poly.pdbx_strand_id
1 'polypeptide(L)'
;MSLLKQKLAEYGFESRESYDYAVNCLLTSQGENIRCLNVDGDPGRRKTAFAHALAQTLDYEHVLYYEFGIEKPVPQIIHLNEGEEIPEEPPTQPFDRVMTEACALSEAEKTILILDQLDKADFQQHIRLFEFSKSKAWSYSDVTFHANAHNLMIFFISNEALYHSLQQNSFRVWISAQAGNAEKIQPQDLDLNEACREWLDPLHDLMIELGVSPSLSEYKKLAYDIDSNIRTEEQLRTSIFGWIENVDRTRLHSKSIQPFVSRLMTAIESGFGIHEEIELSSADIE
;
A
#
# COMPACT_ATOMS: atom_id res chain seq x y z
N MET A 1 0.98 20.12 7.67
CA MET A 1 1.15 18.83 6.95
C MET A 1 1.97 19.12 5.71
N SER A 2 2.98 18.30 5.36
CA SER A 2 3.76 18.56 4.14
C SER A 2 2.92 18.30 2.89
N LEU A 3 3.25 18.98 1.79
CA LEU A 3 2.54 18.80 0.51
C LEU A 3 2.67 17.35 0.00
N LEU A 4 3.86 16.73 0.17
CA LEU A 4 4.07 15.33 -0.20
C LEU A 4 3.15 14.40 0.60
N LYS A 5 3.06 14.60 1.91
CA LYS A 5 2.21 13.79 2.78
C LYS A 5 0.72 13.88 2.42
N GLN A 6 0.25 15.07 2.04
CA GLN A 6 -1.12 15.26 1.56
C GLN A 6 -1.36 14.51 0.26
N LYS A 7 -0.47 14.64 -0.71
CA LYS A 7 -0.57 13.93 -1.99
C LYS A 7 -0.49 12.42 -1.86
N LEU A 8 0.40 11.89 -1.00
CA LEU A 8 0.46 10.46 -0.72
C LEU A 8 -0.87 9.94 -0.15
N ALA A 9 -1.51 10.71 0.75
CA ALA A 9 -2.82 10.35 1.30
C ALA A 9 -3.93 10.38 0.23
N GLU A 10 -3.94 11.34 -0.69
CA GLU A 10 -4.87 11.40 -1.83
C GLU A 10 -4.78 10.14 -2.70
N TYR A 11 -3.58 9.55 -2.83
CA TYR A 11 -3.35 8.30 -3.55
C TYR A 11 -3.38 7.04 -2.67
N GLY A 12 -3.98 7.14 -1.47
CA GLY A 12 -4.27 5.99 -0.60
C GLY A 12 -3.15 5.53 0.31
N PHE A 13 -2.06 6.32 0.45
CA PHE A 13 -1.01 6.04 1.42
C PHE A 13 -0.97 7.08 2.52
N GLU A 14 -1.47 6.72 3.69
CA GLU A 14 -1.40 7.54 4.89
C GLU A 14 -0.28 7.07 5.82
N SER A 15 0.49 8.02 6.34
CA SER A 15 1.53 7.77 7.33
C SER A 15 1.72 9.00 8.22
N ARG A 16 2.12 8.78 9.47
CA ARG A 16 2.57 9.87 10.35
C ARG A 16 4.02 10.25 10.11
N GLU A 17 4.78 9.36 9.51
CA GLU A 17 6.17 9.62 9.14
C GLU A 17 6.25 10.61 7.98
N SER A 18 7.33 11.38 7.94
CA SER A 18 7.62 12.29 6.82
C SER A 18 8.67 11.67 5.92
N TYR A 19 8.32 11.54 4.66
CA TYR A 19 9.21 11.05 3.60
C TYR A 19 9.78 12.17 2.74
N ASP A 20 9.49 13.44 3.07
CA ASP A 20 9.89 14.61 2.27
C ASP A 20 11.39 14.64 2.02
N TYR A 21 12.19 14.44 3.08
CA TYR A 21 13.65 14.45 2.96
C TYR A 21 14.16 13.31 2.07
N ALA A 22 13.65 12.10 2.29
CA ALA A 22 14.04 10.91 1.55
C ALA A 22 13.72 11.04 0.05
N VAL A 23 12.50 11.48 -0.27
CA VAL A 23 12.07 11.70 -1.65
C VAL A 23 12.88 12.83 -2.28
N ASN A 24 13.13 13.92 -1.56
CA ASN A 24 13.97 15.00 -2.08
C ASN A 24 15.40 14.53 -2.37
N CYS A 25 16.02 13.74 -1.50
CA CYS A 25 17.34 13.15 -1.75
C CYS A 25 17.35 12.29 -3.02
N LEU A 26 16.33 11.46 -3.22
CA LEU A 26 16.18 10.63 -4.42
C LEU A 26 16.07 11.50 -5.69
N LEU A 27 15.24 12.55 -5.65
CA LEU A 27 14.98 13.42 -6.80
C LEU A 27 16.18 14.32 -7.15
N THR A 28 16.92 14.77 -6.15
CA THR A 28 18.10 15.66 -6.33
C THR A 28 19.41 14.91 -6.53
N SER A 29 19.39 13.58 -6.46
CA SER A 29 20.57 12.76 -6.72
C SER A 29 21.10 13.02 -8.13
N GLN A 30 22.34 13.54 -8.20
CA GLN A 30 23.03 13.86 -9.44
C GLN A 30 23.98 12.71 -9.81
N GLY A 31 23.46 11.52 -10.02
CA GLY A 31 24.24 10.38 -10.47
C GLY A 31 24.11 10.16 -11.96
N GLU A 32 25.16 9.59 -12.57
CA GLU A 32 25.07 9.08 -13.95
C GLU A 32 24.21 7.81 -14.05
N ASN A 33 23.96 7.14 -12.92
CA ASN A 33 23.20 5.89 -12.83
C ASN A 33 21.69 6.15 -12.84
N ILE A 34 20.93 5.09 -13.15
CA ILE A 34 19.47 5.10 -12.97
C ILE A 34 19.16 5.30 -11.47
N ARG A 35 18.24 6.21 -11.16
CA ARG A 35 17.80 6.45 -9.79
C ARG A 35 16.99 5.28 -9.28
N CYS A 36 17.44 4.67 -8.21
CA CYS A 36 16.80 3.51 -7.60
C CYS A 36 16.34 3.83 -6.18
N LEU A 37 15.09 3.47 -5.85
CA LEU A 37 14.52 3.54 -4.52
C LEU A 37 14.32 2.13 -3.97
N ASN A 38 14.95 1.83 -2.84
CA ASN A 38 14.67 0.62 -2.08
C ASN A 38 13.59 0.92 -1.04
N VAL A 39 12.38 0.42 -1.28
CA VAL A 39 11.23 0.51 -0.36
C VAL A 39 11.28 -0.69 0.58
N ASP A 40 11.95 -0.49 1.69
CA ASP A 40 12.14 -1.47 2.75
C ASP A 40 11.13 -1.24 3.89
N GLY A 41 11.01 -2.15 4.81
CA GLY A 41 10.12 -2.00 5.96
C GLY A 41 9.48 -3.30 6.41
N ASP A 42 8.50 -3.16 7.28
CA ASP A 42 7.78 -4.28 7.85
C ASP A 42 7.03 -5.09 6.77
N PRO A 43 6.85 -6.41 6.96
CA PRO A 43 6.04 -7.21 6.04
C PRO A 43 4.62 -6.67 5.90
N GLY A 44 4.08 -6.69 4.68
CA GLY A 44 2.71 -6.27 4.40
C GLY A 44 2.58 -5.41 3.14
N ARG A 45 1.34 -5.05 2.81
CA ARG A 45 1.00 -4.32 1.58
C ARG A 45 1.36 -2.83 1.59
N ARG A 46 1.77 -2.29 2.73
CA ARG A 46 2.05 -0.84 2.85
C ARG A 46 3.23 -0.39 1.98
N LYS A 47 4.24 -1.23 1.76
CA LYS A 47 5.37 -0.92 0.85
C LYS A 47 4.90 -0.71 -0.58
N THR A 48 4.06 -1.63 -1.07
CA THR A 48 3.45 -1.54 -2.41
C THR A 48 2.54 -0.31 -2.53
N ALA A 49 1.70 -0.06 -1.52
CA ALA A 49 0.85 1.13 -1.47
C ALA A 49 1.66 2.43 -1.49
N PHE A 50 2.76 2.49 -0.71
CA PHE A 50 3.67 3.64 -0.73
C PHE A 50 4.29 3.87 -2.12
N ALA A 51 4.81 2.81 -2.75
CA ALA A 51 5.44 2.91 -4.05
C ALA A 51 4.48 3.42 -5.13
N HIS A 52 3.26 2.90 -5.16
CA HIS A 52 2.22 3.37 -6.09
C HIS A 52 1.81 4.82 -5.80
N ALA A 53 1.54 5.17 -4.55
CA ALA A 53 1.17 6.53 -4.17
C ALA A 53 2.30 7.52 -4.48
N LEU A 54 3.56 7.14 -4.24
CA LEU A 54 4.70 7.98 -4.58
C LEU A 54 4.83 8.17 -6.09
N ALA A 55 4.68 7.10 -6.88
CA ALA A 55 4.73 7.18 -8.34
C ALA A 55 3.68 8.14 -8.90
N GLN A 56 2.45 8.07 -8.40
CA GLN A 56 1.36 8.99 -8.76
C GLN A 56 1.64 10.43 -8.30
N THR A 57 2.20 10.59 -7.11
CA THR A 57 2.54 11.92 -6.56
C THR A 57 3.63 12.62 -7.37
N LEU A 58 4.56 11.87 -7.93
CA LEU A 58 5.65 12.40 -8.75
C LEU A 58 5.22 12.80 -10.17
N ASP A 59 3.98 12.46 -10.54
CA ASP A 59 3.36 12.83 -11.83
C ASP A 59 4.23 12.42 -13.03
N TYR A 60 4.67 11.15 -13.02
CA TYR A 60 5.38 10.56 -14.14
C TYR A 60 4.37 10.02 -15.15
N GLU A 61 4.66 10.21 -16.44
CA GLU A 61 3.78 9.85 -17.56
C GLU A 61 3.53 8.34 -17.62
N HIS A 62 4.53 7.55 -17.28
CA HIS A 62 4.44 6.09 -17.29
C HIS A 62 4.80 5.48 -15.94
N VAL A 63 3.93 4.61 -15.46
CA VAL A 63 4.16 3.79 -14.25
C VAL A 63 3.97 2.34 -14.64
N LEU A 64 5.08 1.61 -14.73
CA LEU A 64 5.10 0.17 -15.00
C LEU A 64 5.20 -0.59 -13.68
N TYR A 65 4.53 -1.74 -13.61
CA TYR A 65 4.52 -2.60 -12.44
C TYR A 65 4.80 -4.04 -12.82
N TYR A 66 5.72 -4.66 -12.10
CA TYR A 66 6.00 -6.09 -12.21
C TYR A 66 6.14 -6.71 -10.83
N GLU A 67 5.46 -7.85 -10.62
CA GLU A 67 5.49 -8.62 -9.38
C GLU A 67 6.15 -9.97 -9.64
N PHE A 68 7.21 -10.28 -8.89
CA PHE A 68 7.89 -11.57 -8.93
C PHE A 68 7.08 -12.65 -8.21
N GLY A 69 7.28 -13.91 -8.59
CA GLY A 69 6.60 -15.05 -7.97
C GLY A 69 5.18 -15.31 -8.46
N ILE A 70 4.62 -14.48 -9.33
CA ILE A 70 3.39 -14.77 -10.03
C ILE A 70 3.73 -15.37 -11.40
N GLU A 71 3.37 -16.62 -11.63
CA GLU A 71 3.45 -17.23 -12.96
C GLU A 71 2.46 -16.53 -13.90
N LYS A 72 2.96 -15.65 -14.73
CA LYS A 72 2.16 -15.07 -15.83
C LYS A 72 2.24 -16.01 -17.01
N PRO A 73 1.11 -16.45 -17.58
CA PRO A 73 1.14 -17.27 -18.79
C PRO A 73 1.84 -16.48 -19.89
N VAL A 74 2.83 -17.12 -20.53
CA VAL A 74 3.49 -16.56 -21.70
C VAL A 74 2.43 -16.45 -22.80
N PRO A 75 2.19 -15.27 -23.39
CA PRO A 75 1.21 -15.14 -24.46
C PRO A 75 1.65 -16.02 -25.63
N GLN A 76 0.82 -17.01 -25.96
CA GLN A 76 1.00 -17.80 -27.17
C GLN A 76 0.60 -16.95 -28.36
N ILE A 77 1.53 -16.67 -29.25
CA ILE A 77 1.24 -15.99 -30.50
C ILE A 77 0.55 -17.04 -31.39
N ILE A 78 -0.75 -16.91 -31.58
CA ILE A 78 -1.51 -17.71 -32.52
C ILE A 78 -1.29 -17.12 -33.91
N HIS A 79 -0.48 -17.77 -34.73
CA HIS A 79 -0.32 -17.39 -36.11
C HIS A 79 -1.56 -17.88 -36.91
N LEU A 80 -2.34 -16.93 -37.44
CA LEU A 80 -3.57 -17.20 -38.21
C LEU A 80 -3.34 -17.39 -39.73
N ASN A 81 -2.10 -17.44 -40.18
CA ASN A 81 -1.84 -17.55 -41.62
C ASN A 81 -1.18 -18.90 -41.97
N GLU A 82 -1.96 -19.75 -42.66
CA GLU A 82 -1.48 -20.95 -43.33
C GLU A 82 -0.59 -20.52 -44.54
N GLY A 83 0.71 -20.70 -44.45
CA GLY A 83 1.55 -20.70 -45.64
C GLY A 83 2.93 -20.00 -45.60
N GLU A 84 3.28 -19.28 -44.57
CA GLU A 84 4.65 -18.78 -44.44
C GLU A 84 5.28 -19.31 -43.14
N GLU A 85 6.40 -20.03 -43.26
CA GLU A 85 7.27 -20.38 -42.14
C GLU A 85 7.93 -19.11 -41.62
N ILE A 86 7.21 -18.37 -40.77
CA ILE A 86 7.82 -17.28 -39.97
C ILE A 86 8.56 -18.00 -38.84
N PRO A 87 9.88 -17.74 -38.65
CA PRO A 87 10.59 -18.30 -37.50
C PRO A 87 9.88 -17.88 -36.23
N GLU A 88 9.43 -18.89 -35.45
CA GLU A 88 8.83 -18.65 -34.13
C GLU A 88 9.85 -17.94 -33.26
N GLU A 89 9.67 -16.65 -33.03
CA GLU A 89 10.47 -15.96 -32.02
C GLU A 89 10.17 -16.61 -30.66
N PRO A 90 11.21 -17.01 -29.91
CA PRO A 90 10.99 -17.56 -28.58
C PRO A 90 10.18 -16.58 -27.74
N PRO A 91 9.17 -17.07 -27.02
CA PRO A 91 8.29 -16.20 -26.24
C PRO A 91 9.09 -15.38 -25.24
N THR A 92 9.00 -14.05 -25.34
CA THR A 92 9.68 -13.13 -24.44
C THR A 92 9.19 -13.33 -23.01
N GLN A 93 10.09 -13.55 -22.06
CA GLN A 93 9.72 -13.68 -20.68
C GLN A 93 9.04 -12.38 -20.18
N PRO A 94 7.97 -12.47 -19.38
CA PRO A 94 7.23 -11.28 -18.93
C PRO A 94 8.11 -10.22 -18.26
N PHE A 95 9.15 -10.62 -17.53
CA PHE A 95 10.08 -9.70 -16.91
C PHE A 95 10.93 -8.95 -17.93
N ASP A 96 11.52 -9.65 -18.90
CA ASP A 96 12.32 -9.01 -19.95
C ASP A 96 11.47 -8.05 -20.79
N ARG A 97 10.20 -8.39 -21.03
CA ARG A 97 9.26 -7.51 -21.72
C ARG A 97 9.05 -6.18 -20.98
N VAL A 98 8.79 -6.23 -19.67
CA VAL A 98 8.61 -5.00 -18.87
C VAL A 98 9.89 -4.18 -18.83
N MET A 99 11.04 -4.83 -18.73
CA MET A 99 12.34 -4.14 -18.75
C MET A 99 12.60 -3.43 -20.08
N THR A 100 12.31 -4.09 -21.20
CA THR A 100 12.46 -3.49 -22.54
C THR A 100 11.48 -2.35 -22.76
N GLU A 101 10.24 -2.48 -22.28
CA GLU A 101 9.23 -1.42 -22.30
C GLU A 101 9.65 -0.21 -21.47
N ALA A 102 10.20 -0.42 -20.26
CA ALA A 102 10.75 0.66 -19.45
C ALA A 102 11.90 1.40 -20.13
N CYS A 103 12.79 0.67 -20.81
CA CYS A 103 13.85 1.28 -21.61
C CYS A 103 13.26 2.18 -22.72
N ALA A 104 12.34 1.63 -23.52
CA ALA A 104 11.76 2.34 -24.66
C ALA A 104 10.99 3.61 -24.23
N LEU A 105 10.14 3.52 -23.21
CA LEU A 105 9.36 4.66 -22.72
C LEU A 105 10.27 5.75 -22.12
N SER A 106 11.33 5.35 -21.41
CA SER A 106 12.25 6.30 -20.79
C SER A 106 13.06 7.14 -21.77
N GLU A 107 13.16 6.75 -23.03
CA GLU A 107 13.85 7.56 -24.05
C GLU A 107 13.18 8.92 -24.24
N ALA A 108 11.85 8.95 -24.24
CA ALA A 108 11.06 10.15 -24.52
C ALA A 108 10.46 10.78 -23.25
N GLU A 109 9.97 9.99 -22.32
CA GLU A 109 9.10 10.44 -21.24
C GLU A 109 9.54 9.88 -19.88
N LYS A 110 9.13 10.57 -18.82
CA LYS A 110 9.45 10.15 -17.45
C LYS A 110 8.70 8.87 -17.12
N THR A 111 9.44 7.86 -16.70
CA THR A 111 8.96 6.51 -16.47
C THR A 111 9.39 6.02 -15.09
N ILE A 112 8.47 5.45 -14.33
CA ILE A 112 8.74 4.72 -13.10
C ILE A 112 8.48 3.24 -13.35
N LEU A 113 9.44 2.40 -12.96
CA LEU A 113 9.31 0.94 -12.93
C LEU A 113 9.27 0.48 -11.48
N ILE A 114 8.16 -0.13 -11.06
CA ILE A 114 7.99 -0.73 -9.74
C ILE A 114 8.20 -2.24 -9.87
N LEU A 115 9.20 -2.77 -9.15
CA LEU A 115 9.52 -4.19 -9.07
C LEU A 115 9.17 -4.69 -7.67
N ASP A 116 8.07 -5.42 -7.57
CA ASP A 116 7.52 -5.90 -6.30
C ASP A 116 7.88 -7.37 -6.03
N GLN A 117 7.97 -7.72 -4.76
CA GLN A 117 8.36 -9.04 -4.27
C GLN A 117 9.72 -9.51 -4.85
N LEU A 118 10.70 -8.61 -4.86
CA LEU A 118 12.02 -8.91 -5.43
C LEU A 118 12.75 -10.04 -4.68
N ASP A 119 12.36 -10.33 -3.44
CA ASP A 119 12.82 -11.51 -2.68
C ASP A 119 12.45 -12.86 -3.34
N LYS A 120 11.48 -12.87 -4.26
CA LYS A 120 11.11 -14.08 -5.03
C LYS A 120 11.82 -14.18 -6.38
N ALA A 121 12.61 -13.18 -6.73
CA ALA A 121 13.42 -13.21 -7.96
C ALA A 121 14.65 -14.10 -7.77
N ASP A 122 15.07 -14.75 -8.85
CA ASP A 122 16.34 -15.47 -8.87
C ASP A 122 17.50 -14.52 -8.62
N PHE A 123 18.56 -14.99 -7.95
CA PHE A 123 19.74 -14.18 -7.67
C PHE A 123 20.38 -13.58 -8.92
N GLN A 124 20.30 -14.26 -10.05
CA GLN A 124 20.73 -13.75 -11.36
C GLN A 124 19.98 -12.47 -11.75
N GLN A 125 18.69 -12.36 -11.43
CA GLN A 125 17.92 -11.15 -11.73
C GLN A 125 18.40 -9.95 -10.88
N HIS A 126 18.77 -10.18 -9.64
CA HIS A 126 19.38 -9.13 -8.81
C HIS A 126 20.69 -8.60 -9.41
N ILE A 127 21.54 -9.49 -9.95
CA ILE A 127 22.77 -9.09 -10.62
C ILE A 127 22.47 -8.30 -11.89
N ARG A 128 21.55 -8.79 -12.73
CA ARG A 128 21.15 -8.10 -13.96
C ARG A 128 20.56 -6.70 -13.68
N LEU A 129 19.75 -6.57 -12.64
CA LEU A 129 19.20 -5.27 -12.22
C LEU A 129 20.29 -4.31 -11.73
N PHE A 130 21.28 -4.82 -10.98
CA PHE A 130 22.41 -4.01 -10.56
C PHE A 130 23.25 -3.53 -11.77
N GLU A 131 23.56 -4.42 -12.70
CA GLU A 131 24.27 -4.09 -13.93
C GLU A 131 23.49 -3.07 -14.76
N PHE A 132 22.19 -3.29 -14.92
CA PHE A 132 21.31 -2.38 -15.63
C PHE A 132 21.27 -0.99 -14.99
N SER A 133 21.19 -0.90 -13.67
CA SER A 133 21.16 0.39 -12.97
C SER A 133 22.40 1.24 -13.25
N LYS A 134 23.55 0.61 -13.54
CA LYS A 134 24.81 1.27 -13.87
C LYS A 134 25.03 1.48 -15.37
N SER A 135 24.86 0.40 -16.15
CA SER A 135 25.13 0.42 -17.59
C SER A 135 24.02 1.11 -18.39
N LYS A 136 22.79 1.17 -17.82
CA LYS A 136 21.58 1.65 -18.49
C LYS A 136 21.18 0.79 -19.69
N ALA A 137 21.74 -0.40 -19.82
CA ALA A 137 21.57 -1.31 -20.93
C ALA A 137 20.94 -2.62 -20.44
N TRP A 138 19.85 -3.01 -21.05
CA TRP A 138 19.19 -4.28 -20.82
C TRP A 138 19.32 -5.16 -22.06
N SER A 139 19.98 -6.30 -21.91
CA SER A 139 20.19 -7.24 -23.02
C SER A 139 19.25 -8.42 -22.91
N TYR A 140 18.55 -8.71 -24.02
CA TYR A 140 17.68 -9.86 -24.19
C TYR A 140 17.72 -10.34 -25.65
N SER A 141 17.91 -11.66 -25.86
CA SER A 141 17.92 -12.30 -27.19
C SER A 141 18.79 -11.57 -28.23
N ASP A 142 20.05 -11.30 -27.88
CA ASP A 142 21.04 -10.61 -28.73
C ASP A 142 20.72 -9.15 -29.07
N VAL A 143 19.65 -8.59 -28.50
CA VAL A 143 19.29 -7.18 -28.61
C VAL A 143 19.58 -6.47 -27.30
N THR A 144 20.15 -5.26 -27.38
CA THR A 144 20.39 -4.41 -26.23
C THR A 144 19.53 -3.15 -26.31
N PHE A 145 18.76 -2.93 -25.25
CA PHE A 145 17.89 -1.77 -25.08
C PHE A 145 18.55 -0.80 -24.10
N HIS A 146 18.54 0.48 -24.42
CA HIS A 146 19.11 1.51 -23.57
C HIS A 146 18.01 2.29 -22.87
N ALA A 147 18.25 2.64 -21.61
CA ALA A 147 17.37 3.48 -20.85
C ALA A 147 17.96 4.88 -20.67
N ASN A 148 17.10 5.88 -20.68
CA ASN A 148 17.50 7.23 -20.30
C ASN A 148 17.46 7.37 -18.77
N ALA A 149 18.64 7.44 -18.14
CA ALA A 149 18.77 7.55 -16.68
C ALA A 149 18.12 8.82 -16.08
N HIS A 150 17.92 9.86 -16.89
CA HIS A 150 17.24 11.07 -16.41
C HIS A 150 15.72 10.89 -16.30
N ASN A 151 15.18 10.04 -17.17
CA ASN A 151 13.75 9.79 -17.25
C ASN A 151 13.31 8.54 -16.48
N LEU A 152 14.21 7.53 -16.35
CA LEU A 152 13.87 6.29 -15.66
C LEU A 152 14.17 6.35 -14.16
N MET A 153 13.21 5.89 -13.37
CA MET A 153 13.38 5.62 -11.95
C MET A 153 12.88 4.22 -11.63
N ILE A 154 13.56 3.48 -10.75
CA ILE A 154 13.19 2.12 -10.38
C ILE A 154 12.92 2.04 -8.89
N PHE A 155 11.75 1.48 -8.52
CA PHE A 155 11.40 1.17 -7.13
C PHE A 155 11.52 -0.33 -6.90
N PHE A 156 12.34 -0.72 -5.94
CA PHE A 156 12.49 -2.10 -5.49
C PHE A 156 11.68 -2.30 -4.22
N ILE A 157 10.80 -3.29 -4.19
CA ILE A 157 10.03 -3.68 -3.03
C ILE A 157 10.40 -5.12 -2.69
N SER A 158 10.83 -5.35 -1.45
CA SER A 158 11.22 -6.67 -0.97
C SER A 158 10.82 -6.87 0.49
N ASN A 159 10.57 -8.11 0.90
CA ASN A 159 10.40 -8.47 2.32
C ASN A 159 11.72 -8.92 2.95
N GLU A 160 12.72 -9.20 2.15
CA GLU A 160 14.07 -9.55 2.57
C GLU A 160 15.08 -8.50 2.11
N ALA A 161 16.28 -8.54 2.68
CA ALA A 161 17.33 -7.62 2.28
C ALA A 161 17.70 -7.82 0.80
N LEU A 162 17.79 -6.74 0.07
CA LEU A 162 18.25 -6.76 -1.32
C LEU A 162 19.69 -7.26 -1.41
N TYR A 163 20.07 -7.76 -2.60
CA TYR A 163 21.46 -8.00 -2.93
C TYR A 163 22.33 -6.78 -2.60
N HIS A 164 23.44 -7.00 -1.88
CA HIS A 164 24.24 -5.93 -1.28
C HIS A 164 24.63 -4.80 -2.26
N SER A 165 25.06 -5.16 -3.46
CA SER A 165 25.46 -4.16 -4.45
C SER A 165 24.27 -3.36 -4.99
N LEU A 166 23.11 -3.98 -5.10
CA LEU A 166 21.87 -3.31 -5.51
C LEU A 166 21.38 -2.36 -4.39
N GLN A 167 21.47 -2.79 -3.14
CA GLN A 167 21.16 -1.97 -1.98
C GLN A 167 22.06 -0.74 -1.87
N GLN A 168 23.38 -0.89 -2.11
CA GLN A 168 24.32 0.22 -2.09
C GLN A 168 24.08 1.25 -3.22
N ASN A 169 23.47 0.81 -4.32
CA ASN A 169 23.16 1.66 -5.47
C ASN A 169 21.72 2.24 -5.42
N SER A 170 21.01 2.04 -4.31
CA SER A 170 19.63 2.47 -4.14
C SER A 170 19.49 3.41 -2.94
N PHE A 171 18.66 4.43 -3.06
CA PHE A 171 18.24 5.21 -1.90
C PHE A 171 17.22 4.38 -1.10
N ARG A 172 17.35 4.33 0.21
CA ARG A 172 16.49 3.48 1.07
C ARG A 172 15.46 4.30 1.83
N VAL A 173 14.22 3.86 1.81
CA VAL A 173 13.16 4.33 2.70
C VAL A 173 12.64 3.16 3.54
N TRP A 174 12.27 3.43 4.77
CA TRP A 174 11.66 2.45 5.67
C TRP A 174 10.16 2.73 5.79
N ILE A 175 9.34 1.70 5.54
CA ILE A 175 7.88 1.76 5.69
C ILE A 175 7.47 0.90 6.87
N SER A 176 6.94 1.52 7.90
CA SER A 176 6.42 0.81 9.07
C SER A 176 5.07 0.16 8.76
N ALA A 177 4.84 -1.04 9.29
CA ALA A 177 3.54 -1.71 9.23
C ALA A 177 2.46 -0.90 9.93
N GLN A 178 2.87 -0.16 10.96
CA GLN A 178 1.98 0.72 11.70
C GLN A 178 1.97 2.11 11.04
N ALA A 179 0.79 2.69 10.90
CA ALA A 179 0.63 4.07 10.41
C ALA A 179 1.21 5.16 11.34
N GLY A 180 1.94 4.76 12.36
CA GLY A 180 2.59 5.57 13.40
C GLY A 180 2.23 5.08 14.79
N ASN A 181 3.06 5.40 15.80
CA ASN A 181 2.76 5.15 17.20
C ASN A 181 1.36 5.65 17.54
N ALA A 182 0.65 4.88 18.35
CA ALA A 182 -0.72 5.12 18.78
C ALA A 182 -0.91 6.43 19.56
N GLU A 183 -0.62 7.58 18.93
CA GLU A 183 -1.24 8.80 19.41
C GLU A 183 -2.74 8.64 19.23
N LYS A 184 -3.44 8.84 20.32
CA LYS A 184 -4.90 8.74 20.38
C LYS A 184 -5.48 9.71 19.36
N ILE A 185 -6.20 9.19 18.37
CA ILE A 185 -6.90 9.99 17.37
C ILE A 185 -7.90 10.88 18.12
N GLN A 186 -7.89 12.17 17.81
CA GLN A 186 -8.81 13.11 18.41
C GLN A 186 -10.05 13.27 17.51
N PRO A 187 -11.22 13.63 18.07
CA PRO A 187 -12.42 13.86 17.27
C PRO A 187 -12.21 14.86 16.13
N GLN A 188 -11.37 15.88 16.35
CA GLN A 188 -11.05 16.90 15.34
C GLN A 188 -10.31 16.35 14.12
N ASP A 189 -9.51 15.27 14.29
CA ASP A 189 -8.80 14.62 13.19
C ASP A 189 -9.77 13.90 12.23
N LEU A 190 -10.95 13.56 12.76
CA LEU A 190 -12.04 12.88 12.02
C LEU A 190 -13.15 13.82 11.57
N ASP A 191 -13.01 15.13 11.81
CA ASP A 191 -14.06 16.13 11.60
C ASP A 191 -15.33 15.85 12.42
N LEU A 192 -15.18 15.24 13.62
CA LEU A 192 -16.26 14.85 14.51
C LEU A 192 -16.41 15.81 15.71
N ASN A 193 -17.60 15.77 16.33
CA ASN A 193 -17.87 16.52 17.57
C ASN A 193 -17.12 15.89 18.76
N GLU A 194 -16.80 16.70 19.77
CA GLU A 194 -16.16 16.27 21.02
C GLU A 194 -16.94 15.16 21.75
N ALA A 195 -18.28 15.11 21.60
CA ALA A 195 -19.11 14.04 22.15
C ALA A 195 -18.71 12.65 21.66
N CYS A 196 -18.14 12.54 20.45
CA CYS A 196 -17.68 11.28 19.88
C CYS A 196 -16.47 10.68 20.64
N ARG A 197 -15.83 11.43 21.53
CA ARG A 197 -14.74 10.93 22.36
C ARG A 197 -15.17 9.76 23.25
N GLU A 198 -16.42 9.70 23.66
CA GLU A 198 -16.95 8.64 24.50
C GLU A 198 -16.81 7.25 23.89
N TRP A 199 -17.02 7.11 22.57
CA TRP A 199 -16.83 5.86 21.87
C TRP A 199 -15.48 5.76 21.13
N LEU A 200 -14.84 6.89 20.83
CA LEU A 200 -13.55 6.90 20.11
C LEU A 200 -12.42 6.31 20.96
N ASP A 201 -12.43 6.57 22.28
CA ASP A 201 -11.47 6.01 23.22
C ASP A 201 -11.60 4.49 23.35
N PRO A 202 -12.79 3.90 23.58
CA PRO A 202 -13.00 2.45 23.53
C PRO A 202 -12.67 1.82 22.17
N LEU A 203 -12.92 2.53 21.07
CA LEU A 203 -12.54 2.07 19.73
C LEU A 203 -11.02 1.94 19.60
N HIS A 204 -10.29 2.95 20.07
CA HIS A 204 -8.83 2.93 20.05
C HIS A 204 -8.27 1.78 20.90
N ASP A 205 -8.81 1.55 22.11
CA ASP A 205 -8.42 0.43 22.97
C ASP A 205 -8.67 -0.92 22.26
N LEU A 206 -9.79 -1.06 21.54
CA LEU A 206 -10.09 -2.25 20.75
C LEU A 206 -9.09 -2.47 19.62
N MET A 207 -8.67 -1.41 18.89
CA MET A 207 -7.67 -1.53 17.83
C MET A 207 -6.31 -1.96 18.37
N ILE A 208 -5.90 -1.43 19.54
CA ILE A 208 -4.66 -1.86 20.21
C ILE A 208 -4.75 -3.36 20.57
N GLU A 209 -5.85 -3.79 21.16
CA GLU A 209 -6.03 -5.19 21.54
C GLU A 209 -6.09 -6.12 20.34
N LEU A 210 -6.63 -5.69 19.20
CA LEU A 210 -6.58 -6.42 17.93
C LEU A 210 -5.17 -6.45 17.33
N GLY A 211 -4.27 -5.57 17.78
CA GLY A 211 -2.91 -5.43 17.24
C GLY A 211 -2.88 -4.77 15.87
N VAL A 212 -3.87 -3.94 15.57
CA VAL A 212 -3.97 -3.20 14.30
C VAL A 212 -3.80 -1.70 14.53
N SER A 213 -3.32 -1.00 13.52
CA SER A 213 -3.13 0.45 13.54
C SER A 213 -3.82 1.07 12.33
N PRO A 214 -5.12 1.34 12.42
CA PRO A 214 -5.88 1.88 11.30
C PRO A 214 -5.34 3.26 10.87
N SER A 215 -5.44 3.52 9.58
CA SER A 215 -5.18 4.84 9.00
C SER A 215 -6.32 5.82 9.34
N LEU A 216 -6.08 7.11 9.12
CA LEU A 216 -7.11 8.13 9.35
C LEU A 216 -8.33 7.91 8.45
N SER A 217 -8.15 7.48 7.21
CA SER A 217 -9.24 7.19 6.28
C SER A 217 -10.07 5.99 6.70
N GLU A 218 -9.45 4.93 7.24
CA GLU A 218 -10.15 3.78 7.78
C GLU A 218 -10.99 4.18 9.02
N TYR A 219 -10.41 4.98 9.93
CA TYR A 219 -11.15 5.52 11.07
C TYR A 219 -12.34 6.40 10.63
N LYS A 220 -12.19 7.24 9.60
CA LYS A 220 -13.31 8.06 9.07
C LYS A 220 -14.45 7.21 8.53
N LYS A 221 -14.13 6.13 7.78
CA LYS A 221 -15.14 5.20 7.27
C LYS A 221 -15.85 4.45 8.39
N LEU A 222 -15.09 3.95 9.35
CA LEU A 222 -15.66 3.25 10.52
C LEU A 222 -16.49 4.20 11.39
N ALA A 223 -16.03 5.44 11.59
CA ALA A 223 -16.78 6.46 12.31
C ALA A 223 -18.11 6.79 11.64
N TYR A 224 -18.13 6.90 10.31
CA TYR A 224 -19.36 7.07 9.54
C TYR A 224 -20.33 5.89 9.72
N ASP A 225 -19.81 4.66 9.71
CA ASP A 225 -20.66 3.47 9.95
C ASP A 225 -21.18 3.41 11.38
N ILE A 226 -20.37 3.81 12.37
CA ILE A 226 -20.80 3.90 13.78
C ILE A 226 -21.96 4.88 13.89
N ASP A 227 -21.86 6.04 13.30
CA ASP A 227 -22.89 7.07 13.32
C ASP A 227 -24.18 6.61 12.62
N SER A 228 -24.04 6.03 11.42
CA SER A 228 -25.17 5.82 10.51
C SER A 228 -25.77 4.42 10.57
N ASN A 229 -24.95 3.37 10.73
CA ASN A 229 -25.33 2.00 10.40
C ASN A 229 -25.24 1.00 11.56
N ILE A 230 -24.31 1.19 12.51
CA ILE A 230 -24.04 0.19 13.55
C ILE A 230 -25.05 0.29 14.69
N ARG A 231 -25.75 -0.84 14.96
CA ARG A 231 -26.73 -0.98 16.05
C ARG A 231 -26.53 -2.29 16.82
N THR A 232 -25.65 -3.18 16.35
CA THR A 232 -25.37 -4.47 16.98
C THR A 232 -23.87 -4.78 16.96
N GLU A 233 -23.40 -5.61 17.91
CA GLU A 233 -22.01 -6.06 17.96
C GLU A 233 -21.58 -6.76 16.67
N GLU A 234 -22.47 -7.50 16.00
CA GLU A 234 -22.14 -8.19 14.76
C GLU A 234 -21.93 -7.22 13.59
N GLN A 235 -22.74 -6.16 13.52
CA GLN A 235 -22.54 -5.08 12.56
C GLN A 235 -21.21 -4.36 12.80
N LEU A 236 -20.88 -4.08 14.07
CA LEU A 236 -19.59 -3.48 14.44
C LEU A 236 -18.42 -4.36 14.00
N ARG A 237 -18.45 -5.67 14.28
CA ARG A 237 -17.41 -6.61 13.84
C ARG A 237 -17.30 -6.66 12.32
N THR A 238 -18.44 -6.67 11.64
CA THR A 238 -18.47 -6.68 10.16
C THR A 238 -17.88 -5.42 9.59
N SER A 239 -18.18 -4.24 10.13
CA SER A 239 -17.64 -2.96 9.70
C SER A 239 -16.13 -2.86 9.98
N ILE A 240 -15.68 -3.28 11.18
CA ILE A 240 -14.23 -3.33 11.50
C ILE A 240 -13.50 -4.23 10.50
N PHE A 241 -13.99 -5.44 10.26
CA PHE A 241 -13.37 -6.36 9.31
C PHE A 241 -13.38 -5.83 7.87
N GLY A 242 -14.43 -5.11 7.50
CA GLY A 242 -14.61 -4.56 6.16
C GLY A 242 -13.73 -3.34 5.84
N TRP A 243 -13.47 -2.48 6.83
CA TRP A 243 -12.73 -1.24 6.61
C TRP A 243 -11.28 -1.27 7.06
N ILE A 244 -10.96 -2.04 8.10
CA ILE A 244 -9.63 -2.05 8.70
C ILE A 244 -8.77 -3.15 8.08
N GLU A 245 -7.63 -2.79 7.53
CA GLU A 245 -6.68 -3.76 6.98
C GLU A 245 -6.02 -4.60 8.08
N ASN A 246 -5.62 -5.83 7.71
CA ASN A 246 -4.87 -6.76 8.57
C ASN A 246 -5.60 -7.22 9.84
N VAL A 247 -6.91 -7.07 9.92
CA VAL A 247 -7.70 -7.63 11.02
C VAL A 247 -7.79 -9.15 10.87
N ASP A 248 -7.30 -9.89 11.87
CA ASP A 248 -7.54 -11.33 11.96
C ASP A 248 -8.99 -11.58 12.38
N ARG A 249 -9.78 -12.16 11.48
CA ARG A 249 -11.19 -12.49 11.71
C ARG A 249 -11.37 -13.41 12.92
N THR A 250 -10.47 -14.39 13.10
CA THR A 250 -10.55 -15.34 14.23
C THR A 250 -10.33 -14.60 15.55
N ARG A 251 -9.35 -13.71 15.59
CA ARG A 251 -9.07 -12.87 16.75
C ARG A 251 -10.24 -11.92 17.05
N LEU A 252 -10.81 -11.28 16.03
CA LEU A 252 -11.95 -10.37 16.17
C LEU A 252 -13.16 -11.03 16.80
N HIS A 253 -13.38 -12.34 16.56
CA HIS A 253 -14.48 -13.13 17.15
C HIS A 253 -14.06 -13.91 18.42
N SER A 254 -12.85 -13.72 18.92
CA SER A 254 -12.36 -14.42 20.11
C SER A 254 -13.03 -13.92 21.39
N LYS A 255 -13.06 -14.79 22.42
CA LYS A 255 -13.58 -14.43 23.74
C LYS A 255 -12.78 -13.31 24.43
N SER A 256 -11.48 -13.17 24.12
CA SER A 256 -10.63 -12.13 24.68
C SER A 256 -11.02 -10.73 24.20
N ILE A 257 -11.56 -10.61 22.99
CA ILE A 257 -11.97 -9.34 22.38
C ILE A 257 -13.39 -8.93 22.81
N GLN A 258 -14.24 -9.89 23.23
CA GLN A 258 -15.62 -9.63 23.59
C GLN A 258 -15.81 -8.45 24.57
N PRO A 259 -15.03 -8.32 25.67
CA PRO A 259 -15.21 -7.20 26.60
C PRO A 259 -14.98 -5.82 25.97
N PHE A 260 -14.05 -5.73 25.02
CA PHE A 260 -13.75 -4.48 24.31
C PHE A 260 -14.87 -4.11 23.34
N VAL A 261 -15.41 -5.10 22.63
CA VAL A 261 -16.56 -4.90 21.72
C VAL A 261 -17.79 -4.46 22.49
N SER A 262 -18.13 -5.15 23.60
CA SER A 262 -19.29 -4.78 24.42
C SER A 262 -19.13 -3.38 25.05
N ARG A 263 -17.93 -3.03 25.53
CA ARG A 263 -17.64 -1.70 26.06
C ARG A 263 -17.82 -0.62 24.99
N LEU A 264 -17.33 -0.88 23.77
CA LEU A 264 -17.50 0.05 22.65
C LEU A 264 -18.98 0.21 22.28
N MET A 265 -19.74 -0.89 22.19
CA MET A 265 -21.18 -0.82 21.92
C MET A 265 -21.93 0.00 22.97
N THR A 266 -21.64 -0.21 24.25
CA THR A 266 -22.24 0.59 25.33
C THR A 266 -21.92 2.08 25.19
N ALA A 267 -20.68 2.42 24.81
CA ALA A 267 -20.27 3.80 24.59
C ALA A 267 -20.96 4.42 23.35
N ILE A 268 -21.16 3.63 22.28
CA ILE A 268 -21.92 4.06 21.09
C ILE A 268 -23.37 4.35 21.47
N GLU A 269 -24.03 3.44 22.18
CA GLU A 269 -25.42 3.59 22.63
C GLU A 269 -25.61 4.81 23.53
N SER A 270 -24.70 5.04 24.47
CA SER A 270 -24.71 6.23 25.34
C SER A 270 -24.51 7.53 24.57
N GLY A 271 -23.58 7.55 23.61
CA GLY A 271 -23.23 8.74 22.82
C GLY A 271 -24.37 9.19 21.88
N PHE A 272 -25.23 8.29 21.44
CA PHE A 272 -26.41 8.61 20.61
C PHE A 272 -27.67 8.90 21.40
N GLY A 273 -27.64 8.87 22.75
CA GLY A 273 -28.78 9.19 23.57
C GLY A 273 -29.93 8.22 23.39
N ILE A 274 -29.69 6.98 22.97
CA ILE A 274 -30.70 5.90 22.93
C ILE A 274 -30.83 5.34 24.34
N HIS A 275 -31.39 6.14 25.23
CA HIS A 275 -32.07 5.60 26.42
C HIS A 275 -33.44 5.16 25.95
N GLU A 276 -33.64 3.88 25.69
CA GLU A 276 -34.98 3.28 25.74
C GLU A 276 -35.46 3.35 27.18
N GLU A 277 -35.95 4.51 27.62
CA GLU A 277 -36.95 4.57 28.67
C GLU A 277 -38.25 4.03 28.07
N ILE A 278 -38.45 2.73 28.14
CA ILE A 278 -39.77 2.14 28.05
C ILE A 278 -40.49 2.50 29.36
N GLU A 279 -41.04 3.71 29.44
CA GLU A 279 -42.12 3.99 30.37
C GLU A 279 -43.32 3.14 29.95
N LEU A 280 -43.42 1.97 30.56
CA LEU A 280 -44.70 1.28 30.63
C LEU A 280 -45.68 2.18 31.41
N SER A 281 -46.38 3.03 30.64
CA SER A 281 -47.55 3.74 31.17
C SER A 281 -48.57 2.72 31.63
N SER A 282 -48.61 2.49 32.93
CA SER A 282 -49.70 1.80 33.61
C SER A 282 -50.88 2.74 33.75
N ALA A 283 -51.66 2.91 32.71
CA ALA A 283 -52.99 3.51 32.76
C ALA A 283 -53.86 2.71 31.79
N ASP A 284 -54.67 1.87 32.35
CA ASP A 284 -56.11 1.64 32.10
C ASP A 284 -56.50 0.20 32.51
N ILE A 285 -56.68 0.08 33.78
CA ILE A 285 -57.66 -0.94 34.32
C ILE A 285 -58.70 -0.14 35.03
N GLU A 286 -59.85 0.09 34.38
CA GLU A 286 -61.17 0.13 34.90
C GLU A 286 -62.11 -0.60 33.95
#